data_cca87fc4f0cdc84a54f0575f5b2ed684
#
_entry.id   cca87fc4f0cdc84a54f0575f5b2ed684
#
_cell.length_a   1.000
_cell.length_b   1.000
_cell.length_c   1.000
_cell.angle_alpha   90.00
_cell.angle_beta   90.00
_cell.angle_gamma   90.00
#
_symmetry.space_group_name_H-M   'P 1'
#
loop_
_entity.id
_entity.type
_entity.pdbx_description
1 polymer ?
#
loop_
_entity_poly.entity_id
_entity_poly.type
_entity_poly.pdbx_seq_one_letter_code
_entity_poly.pdbx_strand_id
1 'polypeptide(L)'
;MSAAWYLKIAKEIVTSTLTPILFVLGGVGAFITASRSRARLFHWWLVAMILFVVIVGYGNRHQWYQLPLVPISAAFAGHLCAQIMSLPRFARASSFVALFMRAGFSLVLIAFAACVLASAKILYLPVAAPLRDSGLELNRVMPPEALIVAADNGDPTIFYYAARKGWHFLEKDGIYDGDPRDSGQGIVDLEGLRARGASYLVFTSNTVWWLDYYEQLRQHVEATSTLVEATSEFKIYQLNPFPK
;
A
#
# COMPACT_ATOMS: atom_id res chain seq x y z
N MET A 1 9.25 10.34 19.45
CA MET A 1 8.30 9.27 19.07
C MET A 1 7.40 8.99 20.27
N SER A 2 6.07 8.87 20.06
CA SER A 2 5.12 8.63 21.16
C SER A 2 4.87 7.12 21.36
N ALA A 3 4.46 6.72 22.57
CA ALA A 3 4.07 5.33 22.85
C ALA A 3 2.93 4.87 21.93
N ALA A 4 1.99 5.76 21.60
CA ALA A 4 0.88 5.48 20.68
C ALA A 4 1.37 5.09 19.27
N TRP A 5 2.46 5.69 18.81
CA TRP A 5 3.05 5.34 17.51
C TRP A 5 3.61 3.91 17.53
N TYR A 6 4.34 3.53 18.59
CA TYR A 6 4.88 2.16 18.71
C TYR A 6 3.78 1.11 18.81
N LEU A 7 2.69 1.40 19.53
CA LEU A 7 1.52 0.52 19.58
C LEU A 7 0.86 0.34 18.22
N LYS A 8 0.74 1.41 17.44
CA LYS A 8 0.20 1.34 16.07
C LYS A 8 1.07 0.44 15.18
N ILE A 9 2.39 0.66 15.14
CA ILE A 9 3.31 -0.16 14.34
C ILE A 9 3.31 -1.61 14.81
N ALA A 10 3.32 -1.87 16.12
CA ALA A 10 3.23 -3.24 16.65
C ALA A 10 1.95 -3.93 16.20
N LYS A 11 0.81 -3.23 16.23
CA LYS A 11 -0.46 -3.75 15.70
C LYS A 11 -0.36 -4.08 14.22
N GLU A 12 0.19 -3.18 13.39
CA GLU A 12 0.37 -3.40 11.95
C GLU A 12 1.29 -4.60 11.65
N ILE A 13 2.40 -4.75 12.40
CA ILE A 13 3.27 -5.92 12.28
C ILE A 13 2.51 -7.20 12.56
N VAL A 14 1.73 -7.24 13.64
CA VAL A 14 0.99 -8.45 14.03
C VAL A 14 -0.14 -8.78 13.06
N THR A 15 -0.89 -7.78 12.60
CA THR A 15 -2.12 -8.01 11.83
C THR A 15 -1.92 -8.04 10.32
N SER A 16 -0.99 -7.23 9.79
CA SER A 16 -0.84 -7.00 8.35
C SER A 16 0.44 -7.61 7.79
N THR A 17 1.56 -7.56 8.54
CA THR A 17 2.84 -8.08 8.05
C THR A 17 2.98 -9.59 8.32
N LEU A 18 2.70 -10.04 9.55
CA LEU A 18 2.95 -11.41 9.98
C LEU A 18 1.71 -12.30 10.05
N THR A 19 0.52 -11.76 10.18
CA THR A 19 -0.70 -12.39 10.71
C THR A 19 -0.55 -12.77 12.20
N PRO A 20 -1.62 -12.75 13.01
CA PRO A 20 -1.55 -13.10 14.43
C PRO A 20 -1.00 -14.50 14.69
N ILE A 21 -1.31 -15.46 13.83
CA ILE A 21 -0.86 -16.86 13.98
C ILE A 21 0.65 -16.96 13.75
N LEU A 22 1.18 -16.36 12.68
CA LEU A 22 2.61 -16.40 12.40
C LEU A 22 3.41 -15.65 13.47
N PHE A 23 2.87 -14.53 13.98
CA PHE A 23 3.48 -13.79 15.08
C PHE A 23 3.63 -14.65 16.33
N VAL A 24 2.57 -15.37 16.75
CA VAL A 24 2.61 -16.25 17.93
C VAL A 24 3.54 -17.44 17.70
N LEU A 25 3.40 -18.13 16.56
CA LEU A 25 4.24 -19.30 16.26
C LEU A 25 5.71 -18.93 16.11
N GLY A 26 6.01 -17.82 15.45
CA GLY A 26 7.36 -17.29 15.29
C GLY A 26 7.96 -16.84 16.61
N GLY A 27 7.19 -16.12 17.44
CA GLY A 27 7.60 -15.69 18.76
C GLY A 27 7.94 -16.87 19.67
N VAL A 28 7.05 -17.85 19.82
CA VAL A 28 7.30 -19.06 20.61
C VAL A 28 8.50 -19.83 20.04
N GLY A 29 8.59 -19.97 18.72
CA GLY A 29 9.70 -20.64 18.04
C GLY A 29 11.05 -19.98 18.32
N ALA A 30 11.11 -18.64 18.39
CA ALA A 30 12.32 -17.90 18.69
C ALA A 30 12.89 -18.24 20.07
N PHE A 31 12.03 -18.39 21.10
CA PHE A 31 12.46 -18.77 22.45
C PHE A 31 12.94 -20.22 22.52
N ILE A 32 12.36 -21.13 21.76
CA ILE A 32 12.73 -22.55 21.80
C ILE A 32 14.01 -22.83 21.01
N THR A 33 14.31 -22.03 19.99
CA THR A 33 15.44 -22.26 19.05
C THR A 33 16.80 -21.84 19.61
N ALA A 34 16.89 -21.27 20.79
CA ALA A 34 18.06 -20.52 21.32
C ALA A 34 19.40 -21.28 21.44
N SER A 35 19.42 -22.63 21.25
CA SER A 35 20.62 -23.41 21.61
C SER A 35 21.55 -23.83 20.47
N ARG A 36 21.21 -23.65 19.18
CA ARG A 36 22.04 -24.10 18.05
C ARG A 36 22.72 -22.93 17.31
N SER A 37 24.03 -23.06 17.00
CA SER A 37 24.84 -21.98 16.41
C SER A 37 24.29 -21.44 15.08
N ARG A 38 23.72 -22.28 14.21
CA ARG A 38 23.11 -21.89 12.93
C ARG A 38 21.82 -21.08 13.10
N ALA A 39 21.09 -21.29 14.17
CA ALA A 39 19.86 -20.55 14.46
C ALA A 39 20.15 -19.12 14.95
N ARG A 40 21.36 -18.84 15.42
CA ARG A 40 21.76 -17.50 15.87
C ARG A 40 21.65 -16.45 14.76
N LEU A 41 21.81 -16.82 13.50
CA LEU A 41 21.62 -15.90 12.37
C LEU A 41 20.22 -15.28 12.38
N PHE A 42 19.18 -16.08 12.55
CA PHE A 42 17.80 -15.57 12.61
C PHE A 42 17.52 -14.74 13.85
N HIS A 43 18.15 -15.03 14.98
CA HIS A 43 18.05 -14.21 16.19
C HIS A 43 18.71 -12.84 15.98
N TRP A 44 19.92 -12.81 15.40
CA TRP A 44 20.60 -11.54 15.10
C TRP A 44 19.81 -10.74 14.06
N TRP A 45 19.23 -11.40 13.09
CA TRP A 45 18.36 -10.74 12.10
C TRP A 45 17.09 -10.19 12.76
N LEU A 46 16.47 -10.94 13.68
CA LEU A 46 15.32 -10.44 14.46
C LEU A 46 15.71 -9.21 15.30
N VAL A 47 16.85 -9.25 16.00
CA VAL A 47 17.36 -8.12 16.77
C VAL A 47 17.60 -6.90 15.87
N ALA A 48 18.23 -7.09 14.71
CA ALA A 48 18.45 -6.01 13.76
C ALA A 48 17.12 -5.39 13.26
N MET A 49 16.10 -6.20 13.00
CA MET A 49 14.78 -5.70 12.60
C MET A 49 14.03 -4.99 13.72
N ILE A 50 14.16 -5.45 14.96
CA ILE A 50 13.60 -4.75 16.13
C ILE A 50 14.28 -3.38 16.27
N LEU A 51 15.61 -3.33 16.18
CA LEU A 51 16.36 -2.07 16.24
C LEU A 51 15.98 -1.15 15.08
N PHE A 52 15.83 -1.69 13.87
CA PHE A 52 15.36 -0.92 12.73
C PHE A 52 13.99 -0.27 12.98
N VAL A 53 13.01 -1.03 13.47
CA VAL A 53 11.67 -0.50 13.78
C VAL A 53 11.74 0.55 14.88
N VAL A 54 12.57 0.33 15.91
CA VAL A 54 12.69 1.24 17.08
C VAL A 54 13.40 2.55 16.70
N ILE A 55 14.46 2.48 15.90
CA ILE A 55 15.35 3.63 15.63
C ILE A 55 14.92 4.36 14.35
N VAL A 56 14.67 3.63 13.28
CA VAL A 56 14.46 4.18 11.91
C VAL A 56 12.99 4.19 11.50
N GLY A 57 12.17 3.38 12.14
CA GLY A 57 10.78 3.12 11.74
C GLY A 57 9.89 4.35 11.60
N TYR A 58 10.19 5.46 12.29
CA TYR A 58 9.39 6.68 12.17
C TYR A 58 9.47 7.31 10.77
N GLY A 59 10.63 7.30 10.15
CA GLY A 59 10.82 7.75 8.75
C GLY A 59 10.36 6.71 7.71
N ASN A 60 10.40 5.42 8.09
CA ASN A 60 10.10 4.28 7.22
C ASN A 60 8.89 3.50 7.74
N ARG A 61 7.73 4.17 7.80
CA ARG A 61 6.49 3.61 8.39
C ARG A 61 5.69 2.71 7.46
N HIS A 62 6.05 2.61 6.20
CA HIS A 62 5.34 1.71 5.28
C HIS A 62 5.60 0.24 5.63
N GLN A 63 4.55 -0.56 5.56
CA GLN A 63 4.58 -1.97 5.95
C GLN A 63 5.60 -2.82 5.15
N TRP A 64 5.97 -2.44 3.93
CA TRP A 64 6.98 -3.17 3.16
C TRP A 64 8.39 -3.12 3.76
N TYR A 65 8.73 -2.10 4.57
CA TYR A 65 10.00 -2.08 5.31
C TYR A 65 10.06 -3.13 6.43
N GLN A 66 8.93 -3.71 6.78
CA GLN A 66 8.79 -4.73 7.83
C GLN A 66 8.74 -6.15 7.26
N LEU A 67 8.63 -6.30 5.92
CA LEU A 67 8.59 -7.61 5.24
C LEU A 67 9.75 -8.55 5.60
N PRO A 68 11.00 -8.09 5.91
CA PRO A 68 12.06 -8.99 6.35
C PRO A 68 11.74 -9.75 7.66
N LEU A 69 10.73 -9.33 8.44
CA LEU A 69 10.24 -10.09 9.60
C LEU A 69 9.53 -11.38 9.20
N VAL A 70 8.98 -11.47 7.98
CA VAL A 70 8.23 -12.65 7.52
C VAL A 70 9.11 -13.90 7.43
N PRO A 71 10.24 -13.91 6.70
CA PRO A 71 11.11 -15.08 6.63
C PRO A 71 11.72 -15.44 7.99
N ILE A 72 12.02 -14.48 8.86
CA ILE A 72 12.52 -14.71 10.23
C ILE A 72 11.45 -15.47 11.02
N SER A 73 10.23 -14.96 11.07
CA SER A 73 9.12 -15.56 11.80
C SER A 73 8.74 -16.93 11.25
N ALA A 74 8.76 -17.08 9.92
CA ALA A 74 8.51 -18.37 9.26
C ALA A 74 9.59 -19.43 9.62
N ALA A 75 10.87 -19.05 9.69
CA ALA A 75 11.94 -19.94 10.11
C ALA A 75 11.75 -20.43 11.55
N PHE A 76 11.41 -19.53 12.48
CA PHE A 76 11.15 -19.89 13.87
C PHE A 76 9.87 -20.72 14.02
N ALA A 77 8.79 -20.36 13.33
CA ALA A 77 7.56 -21.14 13.31
C ALA A 77 7.77 -22.55 12.74
N GLY A 78 8.51 -22.66 11.62
CA GLY A 78 8.86 -23.96 11.02
C GLY A 78 9.69 -24.83 11.97
N HIS A 79 10.65 -24.21 12.69
CA HIS A 79 11.42 -24.93 13.72
C HIS A 79 10.53 -25.41 14.88
N LEU A 80 9.63 -24.57 15.39
CA LEU A 80 8.64 -24.97 16.40
C LEU A 80 7.79 -26.13 15.92
N CYS A 81 7.27 -26.07 14.70
CA CYS A 81 6.50 -27.15 14.09
C CYS A 81 7.30 -28.47 14.02
N ALA A 82 8.55 -28.39 13.57
CA ALA A 82 9.44 -29.56 13.52
C ALA A 82 9.68 -30.17 14.91
N GLN A 83 9.88 -29.33 15.95
CA GLN A 83 10.02 -29.80 17.33
C GLN A 83 8.75 -30.49 17.83
N ILE A 84 7.58 -29.92 17.60
CA ILE A 84 6.29 -30.53 17.97
C ILE A 84 6.11 -31.89 17.27
N MET A 85 6.39 -31.96 15.96
CA MET A 85 6.25 -33.19 15.19
C MET A 85 7.26 -34.28 15.62
N SER A 86 8.42 -33.92 16.17
CA SER A 86 9.43 -34.82 16.66
C SER A 86 9.12 -35.43 18.05
N LEU A 87 8.13 -34.88 18.76
CA LEU A 87 7.74 -35.40 20.07
C LEU A 87 7.32 -36.90 19.95
N PRO A 88 7.79 -37.78 20.86
CA PRO A 88 7.45 -39.20 20.81
C PRO A 88 5.95 -39.49 20.81
N ARG A 89 5.17 -38.67 21.50
CA ARG A 89 3.70 -38.77 21.52
C ARG A 89 3.05 -38.42 20.18
N PHE A 90 3.68 -37.52 19.40
CA PHE A 90 3.21 -37.12 18.06
C PHE A 90 3.63 -38.13 16.99
N ALA A 91 4.85 -38.67 17.11
CA ALA A 91 5.43 -39.61 16.14
C ALA A 91 4.81 -41.04 16.24
N ARG A 92 4.46 -41.51 17.45
CA ARG A 92 3.87 -42.83 17.69
C ARG A 92 2.36 -42.83 17.46
N ALA A 93 1.96 -43.08 16.25
CA ALA A 93 0.65 -42.78 15.66
C ALA A 93 -0.51 -43.70 16.09
N SER A 94 -0.35 -44.65 17.01
CA SER A 94 -1.40 -45.63 17.36
C SER A 94 -2.34 -45.19 18.48
N SER A 95 -2.09 -44.07 19.14
CA SER A 95 -2.94 -43.60 20.24
C SER A 95 -3.96 -42.59 19.76
N PHE A 96 -5.15 -42.60 20.32
CA PHE A 96 -6.20 -41.56 20.13
C PHE A 96 -5.67 -40.15 20.38
N VAL A 97 -4.77 -39.97 21.36
CA VAL A 97 -4.10 -38.74 21.67
C VAL A 97 -3.27 -38.22 20.49
N ALA A 98 -2.52 -39.09 19.80
CA ALA A 98 -1.73 -38.69 18.64
C ALA A 98 -2.60 -38.22 17.48
N LEU A 99 -3.75 -38.85 17.30
CA LEU A 99 -4.75 -38.43 16.28
C LEU A 99 -5.28 -37.00 16.61
N PHE A 100 -5.67 -36.74 17.85
CA PHE A 100 -6.13 -35.41 18.29
C PHE A 100 -5.04 -34.37 18.13
N MET A 101 -3.80 -34.66 18.49
CA MET A 101 -2.68 -33.71 18.33
C MET A 101 -2.43 -33.39 16.85
N ARG A 102 -2.48 -34.38 15.95
CA ARG A 102 -2.36 -34.19 14.49
C ARG A 102 -3.52 -33.38 13.93
N ALA A 103 -4.75 -33.68 14.33
CA ALA A 103 -5.93 -32.93 13.93
C ALA A 103 -5.86 -31.48 14.41
N GLY A 104 -5.48 -31.23 15.67
CA GLY A 104 -5.28 -29.88 16.21
C GLY A 104 -4.20 -29.11 15.46
N PHE A 105 -3.06 -29.75 15.16
CA PHE A 105 -2.00 -29.13 14.38
C PHE A 105 -2.46 -28.81 12.95
N SER A 106 -3.16 -29.72 12.29
CA SER A 106 -3.74 -29.47 10.96
C SER A 106 -4.74 -28.33 10.99
N LEU A 107 -5.56 -28.23 12.04
CA LEU A 107 -6.51 -27.13 12.21
C LEU A 107 -5.79 -25.76 12.32
N VAL A 108 -4.69 -25.70 13.08
CA VAL A 108 -3.86 -24.49 13.18
C VAL A 108 -3.29 -24.08 11.82
N LEU A 109 -2.80 -25.06 11.02
CA LEU A 109 -2.28 -24.76 9.68
C LEU A 109 -3.39 -24.30 8.73
N ILE A 110 -4.58 -24.89 8.80
CA ILE A 110 -5.75 -24.49 8.00
C ILE A 110 -6.18 -23.06 8.41
N ALA A 111 -6.26 -22.77 9.71
CA ALA A 111 -6.58 -21.46 10.22
C ALA A 111 -5.54 -20.41 9.78
N PHE A 112 -4.25 -20.76 9.82
CA PHE A 112 -3.18 -19.90 9.30
C PHE A 112 -3.36 -19.62 7.80
N ALA A 113 -3.58 -20.66 6.98
CA ALA A 113 -3.82 -20.50 5.55
C ALA A 113 -5.06 -19.63 5.28
N ALA A 114 -6.15 -19.83 6.02
CA ALA A 114 -7.35 -19.01 5.92
C ALA A 114 -7.09 -17.54 6.28
N CYS A 115 -6.32 -17.26 7.34
CA CYS A 115 -5.90 -15.90 7.70
C CYS A 115 -5.06 -15.25 6.59
N VAL A 116 -4.10 -15.98 6.02
CA VAL A 116 -3.26 -15.48 4.92
C VAL A 116 -4.12 -15.15 3.70
N LEU A 117 -5.02 -16.04 3.31
CA LEU A 117 -5.93 -15.84 2.17
C LEU A 117 -6.87 -14.64 2.42
N ALA A 118 -7.42 -14.52 3.63
CA ALA A 118 -8.27 -13.39 3.99
C ALA A 118 -7.51 -12.06 3.92
N SER A 119 -6.26 -12.03 4.41
CA SER A 119 -5.40 -10.83 4.34
C SER A 119 -4.98 -10.52 2.89
N ALA A 120 -4.69 -11.55 2.09
CA ALA A 120 -4.28 -11.38 0.70
C ALA A 120 -5.44 -10.92 -0.20
N LYS A 121 -6.70 -11.16 0.17
CA LYS A 121 -7.88 -10.79 -0.62
C LYS A 121 -7.86 -9.32 -1.03
N ILE A 122 -7.42 -8.42 -0.15
CA ILE A 122 -7.37 -6.98 -0.43
C ILE A 122 -6.42 -6.65 -1.60
N LEU A 123 -5.39 -7.46 -1.84
CA LEU A 123 -4.42 -7.27 -2.92
C LEU A 123 -5.03 -7.59 -4.31
N TYR A 124 -6.14 -8.30 -4.33
CA TYR A 124 -6.86 -8.68 -5.56
C TYR A 124 -8.09 -7.80 -5.82
N LEU A 125 -8.34 -6.79 -4.98
CA LEU A 125 -9.37 -5.80 -5.27
C LEU A 125 -8.88 -4.90 -6.41
N PRO A 126 -9.72 -4.60 -7.41
CA PRO A 126 -9.33 -3.79 -8.56
C PRO A 126 -9.32 -2.28 -8.20
N VAL A 127 -8.61 -1.90 -7.14
CA VAL A 127 -8.58 -0.53 -6.61
C VAL A 127 -8.03 0.49 -7.61
N ALA A 128 -7.19 0.07 -8.53
CA ALA A 128 -6.64 0.91 -9.59
C ALA A 128 -7.46 0.85 -10.90
N ALA A 129 -8.56 0.09 -10.95
CA ALA A 129 -9.37 -0.01 -12.16
C ALA A 129 -9.92 1.36 -12.62
N PRO A 130 -10.45 2.24 -11.74
CA PRO A 130 -10.89 3.57 -12.16
C PRO A 130 -9.78 4.41 -12.79
N LEU A 131 -8.55 4.35 -12.24
CA LEU A 131 -7.39 5.06 -12.78
C LEU A 131 -6.95 4.50 -14.14
N ARG A 132 -6.99 3.15 -14.28
CA ARG A 132 -6.73 2.49 -15.56
C ARG A 132 -7.74 2.94 -16.62
N ASP A 133 -9.02 2.89 -16.30
CA ASP A 133 -10.09 3.17 -17.24
C ASP A 133 -10.09 4.66 -17.63
N SER A 134 -9.84 5.56 -16.67
CA SER A 134 -9.58 6.98 -16.94
C SER A 134 -8.36 7.17 -17.85
N GLY A 135 -7.27 6.44 -17.62
CA GLY A 135 -6.07 6.51 -18.45
C GLY A 135 -6.32 6.03 -19.88
N LEU A 136 -7.04 4.94 -20.07
CA LEU A 136 -7.42 4.45 -21.41
C LEU A 136 -8.30 5.46 -22.15
N GLU A 137 -9.23 6.11 -21.45
CA GLU A 137 -10.07 7.14 -22.05
C GLU A 137 -9.25 8.38 -22.43
N LEU A 138 -8.36 8.84 -21.56
CA LEU A 138 -7.42 9.92 -21.89
C LEU A 138 -6.59 9.59 -23.14
N ASN A 139 -6.12 8.35 -23.28
CA ASN A 139 -5.40 7.92 -24.49
C ASN A 139 -6.23 8.02 -25.76
N ARG A 140 -7.55 7.77 -25.65
CA ARG A 140 -8.50 7.83 -26.76
C ARG A 140 -8.82 9.26 -27.20
N VAL A 141 -9.01 10.18 -26.24
CA VAL A 141 -9.56 11.53 -26.52
C VAL A 141 -8.47 12.59 -26.71
N MET A 142 -7.23 12.34 -26.28
CA MET A 142 -6.17 13.35 -26.32
C MET A 142 -5.12 13.10 -27.41
N PRO A 143 -4.53 14.18 -27.97
CA PRO A 143 -3.37 14.07 -28.85
C PRO A 143 -2.18 13.35 -28.16
N PRO A 144 -1.32 12.63 -28.92
CA PRO A 144 -0.20 11.87 -28.35
C PRO A 144 0.81 12.72 -27.58
N GLU A 145 0.98 13.97 -27.95
CA GLU A 145 1.92 14.92 -27.34
C GLU A 145 1.35 15.72 -26.16
N ALA A 146 0.05 15.54 -25.85
CA ALA A 146 -0.61 16.29 -24.77
C ALA A 146 0.03 16.00 -23.42
N LEU A 147 0.24 17.07 -22.64
CA LEU A 147 0.70 16.99 -21.26
C LEU A 147 -0.49 17.08 -20.32
N ILE A 148 -0.59 16.15 -19.39
CA ILE A 148 -1.71 16.06 -18.45
C ILE A 148 -1.33 16.47 -17.03
N VAL A 149 -2.29 17.05 -16.33
CA VAL A 149 -2.29 17.23 -14.87
C VAL A 149 -3.31 16.27 -14.30
N ALA A 150 -2.89 15.35 -13.46
CA ALA A 150 -3.75 14.32 -12.90
C ALA A 150 -3.94 14.49 -11.40
N ALA A 151 -5.17 14.75 -10.96
CA ALA A 151 -5.58 14.65 -9.57
C ALA A 151 -5.86 13.17 -9.26
N ASP A 152 -4.81 12.40 -8.98
CA ASP A 152 -4.79 10.94 -8.90
C ASP A 152 -4.24 10.40 -7.58
N ASN A 153 -4.07 11.26 -6.57
CA ASN A 153 -3.45 10.95 -5.28
C ASN A 153 -2.01 10.40 -5.40
N GLY A 154 -1.29 10.80 -6.45
CA GLY A 154 0.10 10.40 -6.67
C GLY A 154 0.26 8.97 -7.23
N ASP A 155 -0.81 8.36 -7.74
CA ASP A 155 -0.75 7.03 -8.35
C ASP A 155 -0.48 7.16 -9.86
N PRO A 156 0.69 6.70 -10.38
CA PRO A 156 1.08 6.86 -11.76
C PRO A 156 0.28 5.99 -12.76
N THR A 157 -0.64 5.16 -12.28
CA THR A 157 -1.44 4.24 -13.12
C THR A 157 -2.11 4.96 -14.28
N ILE A 158 -2.66 6.16 -14.03
CA ILE A 158 -3.34 6.94 -15.07
C ILE A 158 -2.39 7.35 -16.20
N PHE A 159 -1.17 7.80 -15.90
CA PHE A 159 -0.18 8.18 -16.92
C PHE A 159 0.28 6.99 -17.76
N TYR A 160 0.44 5.82 -17.11
CA TYR A 160 0.82 4.60 -17.78
C TYR A 160 -0.21 4.18 -18.84
N TYR A 161 -1.49 4.14 -18.47
CA TYR A 161 -2.56 3.74 -19.40
C TYR A 161 -2.94 4.83 -20.40
N ALA A 162 -2.77 6.09 -20.03
CA ALA A 162 -2.92 7.20 -20.99
C ALA A 162 -1.79 7.23 -22.02
N ALA A 163 -0.65 6.57 -21.76
CA ALA A 163 0.58 6.70 -22.55
C ALA A 163 0.97 8.17 -22.75
N ARG A 164 0.83 8.99 -21.72
CA ARG A 164 1.08 10.44 -21.73
C ARG A 164 2.01 10.82 -20.61
N LYS A 165 2.69 11.97 -20.77
CA LYS A 165 3.50 12.61 -19.75
C LYS A 165 2.70 13.70 -19.06
N GLY A 166 3.16 14.10 -17.87
CA GLY A 166 2.51 15.18 -17.13
C GLY A 166 2.91 15.18 -15.67
N TRP A 167 2.03 15.70 -14.84
CA TRP A 167 2.27 15.94 -13.43
C TRP A 167 1.09 15.46 -12.59
N HIS A 168 1.39 14.96 -11.41
CA HIS A 168 0.38 14.79 -10.37
C HIS A 168 -0.10 16.17 -9.90
N PHE A 169 -1.35 16.27 -9.51
CA PHE A 169 -1.92 17.48 -8.95
C PHE A 169 -2.23 17.25 -7.46
N LEU A 170 -1.62 17.95 -6.50
CA LEU A 170 -0.60 19.00 -6.59
C LEU A 170 0.81 18.45 -6.82
N GLU A 171 1.64 19.29 -7.44
CA GLU A 171 3.04 18.93 -7.69
C GLU A 171 3.97 19.93 -6.99
N LYS A 172 5.01 19.39 -6.35
CA LYS A 172 6.11 20.16 -5.79
C LYS A 172 7.43 19.46 -6.06
N ASP A 173 8.34 20.17 -6.73
CA ASP A 173 9.68 19.65 -7.06
C ASP A 173 9.65 18.28 -7.77
N GLY A 174 8.67 18.04 -8.64
CA GLY A 174 8.51 16.79 -9.39
C GLY A 174 7.81 15.68 -8.61
N ILE A 175 7.30 15.95 -7.40
CA ILE A 175 6.70 14.96 -6.51
C ILE A 175 5.28 15.39 -6.16
N TYR A 176 4.37 14.41 -5.98
CA TYR A 176 3.03 14.66 -5.46
C TYR A 176 3.08 15.21 -4.03
N ASP A 177 2.44 16.38 -3.80
CA ASP A 177 2.48 17.12 -2.52
C ASP A 177 1.20 16.94 -1.66
N GLY A 178 0.28 16.06 -2.05
CA GLY A 178 -0.97 15.80 -1.33
C GLY A 178 -2.16 16.64 -1.82
N ASP A 179 -3.20 16.70 -1.00
CA ASP A 179 -4.40 17.48 -1.29
C ASP A 179 -4.15 18.98 -1.12
N PRO A 180 -4.84 19.86 -1.89
CA PRO A 180 -4.76 21.31 -1.67
C PRO A 180 -5.16 21.69 -0.25
N ARG A 181 -4.42 22.60 0.37
CA ARG A 181 -4.81 23.17 1.67
C ARG A 181 -6.02 24.10 1.55
N ASP A 182 -6.12 24.77 0.41
CA ASP A 182 -7.20 25.68 0.05
C ASP A 182 -7.30 25.84 -1.48
N SER A 183 -8.36 26.48 -1.94
CA SER A 183 -8.57 26.74 -3.37
C SER A 183 -7.42 27.56 -4.00
N GLY A 184 -6.85 28.50 -3.26
CA GLY A 184 -5.77 29.37 -3.75
C GLY A 184 -4.52 28.59 -4.09
N GLN A 185 -4.11 27.65 -3.24
CA GLN A 185 -2.97 26.77 -3.53
C GLN A 185 -3.23 25.94 -4.78
N GLY A 186 -4.42 25.33 -4.91
CA GLY A 186 -4.77 24.54 -6.09
C GLY A 186 -4.72 25.37 -7.37
N ILE A 187 -5.24 26.60 -7.35
CA ILE A 187 -5.21 27.51 -8.52
C ILE A 187 -3.76 27.89 -8.89
N VAL A 188 -2.94 28.27 -7.92
CA VAL A 188 -1.54 28.65 -8.18
C VAL A 188 -0.75 27.49 -8.78
N ASP A 189 -0.92 26.28 -8.25
CA ASP A 189 -0.25 25.09 -8.76
C ASP A 189 -0.71 24.75 -10.19
N LEU A 190 -2.03 24.75 -10.44
CA LEU A 190 -2.58 24.52 -11.78
C LEU A 190 -2.04 25.53 -12.81
N GLU A 191 -2.04 26.82 -12.49
CA GLU A 191 -1.52 27.85 -13.40
C GLU A 191 -0.01 27.70 -13.65
N GLY A 192 0.75 27.30 -12.64
CA GLY A 192 2.15 26.98 -12.79
C GLY A 192 2.38 25.80 -13.75
N LEU A 193 1.54 24.77 -13.68
CA LEU A 193 1.59 23.62 -14.59
C LEU A 193 1.11 23.99 -16.00
N ARG A 194 0.08 24.84 -16.13
CA ARG A 194 -0.35 25.39 -17.42
C ARG A 194 0.76 26.20 -18.11
N ALA A 195 1.48 27.02 -17.36
CA ALA A 195 2.63 27.76 -17.87
C ALA A 195 3.76 26.84 -18.36
N ARG A 196 3.87 25.63 -17.81
CA ARG A 196 4.82 24.57 -18.22
C ARG A 196 4.31 23.75 -19.40
N GLY A 197 3.12 24.04 -19.92
CA GLY A 197 2.55 23.41 -21.12
C GLY A 197 1.48 22.34 -20.85
N ALA A 198 0.95 22.27 -19.64
CA ALA A 198 -0.17 21.37 -19.36
C ALA A 198 -1.38 21.77 -20.23
N SER A 199 -1.97 20.82 -20.90
CA SER A 199 -3.07 21.02 -21.83
C SER A 199 -4.37 20.29 -21.43
N TYR A 200 -4.29 19.36 -20.49
CA TYR A 200 -5.45 18.66 -19.94
C TYR A 200 -5.33 18.52 -18.43
N LEU A 201 -6.49 18.58 -17.76
CA LEU A 201 -6.65 18.33 -16.33
C LEU A 201 -7.64 17.20 -16.15
N VAL A 202 -7.31 16.20 -15.31
CA VAL A 202 -8.21 15.11 -15.00
C VAL A 202 -8.40 14.96 -13.49
N PHE A 203 -9.65 14.89 -13.07
CA PHE A 203 -10.03 14.46 -11.72
C PHE A 203 -10.52 13.03 -11.81
N THR A 204 -9.99 12.17 -10.94
CA THR A 204 -10.38 10.77 -10.82
C THR A 204 -11.47 10.59 -9.78
N SER A 205 -12.06 9.40 -9.65
CA SER A 205 -13.06 9.09 -8.62
C SER A 205 -12.59 9.42 -7.20
N ASN A 206 -11.26 9.37 -6.95
CA ASN A 206 -10.68 9.69 -5.66
C ASN A 206 -10.61 11.20 -5.37
N THR A 207 -10.71 12.06 -6.39
CA THR A 207 -10.46 13.50 -6.26
C THR A 207 -11.56 14.38 -6.88
N VAL A 208 -12.57 13.79 -7.54
CA VAL A 208 -13.73 14.54 -8.06
C VAL A 208 -14.39 15.40 -6.97
N TRP A 209 -14.37 14.94 -5.72
CA TRP A 209 -14.88 15.69 -4.57
C TRP A 209 -14.19 17.02 -4.32
N TRP A 210 -12.96 17.22 -4.83
CA TRP A 210 -12.27 18.52 -4.76
C TRP A 210 -13.08 19.63 -5.41
N LEU A 211 -13.77 19.32 -6.52
CA LEU A 211 -14.60 20.29 -7.25
C LEU A 211 -15.82 20.75 -6.43
N ASP A 212 -16.29 19.92 -5.50
CA ASP A 212 -17.39 20.27 -4.61
C ASP A 212 -16.88 21.02 -3.36
N TYR A 213 -15.70 20.64 -2.87
CA TYR A 213 -15.13 21.19 -1.64
C TYR A 213 -14.38 22.52 -1.88
N TYR A 214 -13.58 22.61 -2.94
CA TYR A 214 -12.80 23.79 -3.29
C TYR A 214 -13.54 24.63 -4.34
N GLU A 215 -14.55 25.36 -3.91
CA GLU A 215 -15.45 26.08 -4.83
C GLU A 215 -14.73 27.06 -5.76
N GLN A 216 -13.75 27.84 -5.26
CA GLN A 216 -12.99 28.78 -6.10
C GLN A 216 -12.11 28.05 -7.12
N LEU A 217 -11.53 26.90 -6.76
CA LEU A 217 -10.79 26.05 -7.70
C LEU A 217 -11.73 25.55 -8.81
N ARG A 218 -12.93 25.08 -8.46
CA ARG A 218 -13.93 24.66 -9.42
C ARG A 218 -14.29 25.77 -10.39
N GLN A 219 -14.63 26.96 -9.89
CA GLN A 219 -14.96 28.14 -10.70
C GLN A 219 -13.81 28.52 -11.62
N HIS A 220 -12.57 28.45 -11.13
CA HIS A 220 -11.38 28.73 -11.92
C HIS A 220 -11.19 27.71 -13.04
N VAL A 221 -11.32 26.40 -12.74
CA VAL A 221 -11.25 25.34 -13.76
C VAL A 221 -12.32 25.53 -14.82
N GLU A 222 -13.57 25.78 -14.43
CA GLU A 222 -14.69 26.02 -15.37
C GLU A 222 -14.47 27.26 -16.25
N ALA A 223 -13.84 28.31 -15.71
CA ALA A 223 -13.56 29.55 -16.46
C ALA A 223 -12.34 29.40 -17.41
N THR A 224 -11.39 28.53 -17.10
CA THR A 224 -10.10 28.43 -17.82
C THR A 224 -9.94 27.15 -18.62
N SER A 225 -10.98 26.33 -18.70
CA SER A 225 -10.97 25.06 -19.43
C SER A 225 -12.33 24.71 -20.03
N THR A 226 -12.34 23.73 -20.89
CA THR A 226 -13.55 23.13 -21.46
C THR A 226 -13.68 21.70 -20.97
N LEU A 227 -14.84 21.35 -20.42
CA LEU A 227 -15.15 19.97 -20.05
C LEU A 227 -15.25 19.11 -21.30
N VAL A 228 -14.37 18.12 -21.44
CA VAL A 228 -14.32 17.19 -22.57
C VAL A 228 -15.20 15.98 -22.28
N GLU A 229 -15.09 15.43 -21.09
CA GLU A 229 -15.84 14.25 -20.67
C GLU A 229 -16.07 14.24 -19.17
N ALA A 230 -17.24 13.76 -18.77
CA ALA A 230 -17.60 13.55 -17.35
C ALA A 230 -18.35 12.23 -17.20
N THR A 231 -17.85 11.39 -16.30
CA THR A 231 -18.46 10.14 -15.88
C THR A 231 -18.58 10.12 -14.35
N SER A 232 -19.10 9.02 -13.79
CA SER A 232 -19.05 8.79 -12.34
C SER A 232 -17.63 8.58 -11.80
N GLU A 233 -16.69 8.18 -12.68
CA GLU A 233 -15.33 7.77 -12.30
C GLU A 233 -14.28 8.84 -12.54
N PHE A 234 -14.54 9.78 -13.45
CA PHE A 234 -13.59 10.84 -13.79
C PHE A 234 -14.25 12.04 -14.48
N LYS A 235 -13.54 13.18 -14.43
CA LYS A 235 -13.83 14.37 -15.26
C LYS A 235 -12.56 14.82 -15.95
N ILE A 236 -12.64 15.03 -17.27
CA ILE A 236 -11.55 15.47 -18.14
C ILE A 236 -11.84 16.87 -18.64
N TYR A 237 -10.90 17.78 -18.42
CA TYR A 237 -10.95 19.16 -18.88
C TYR A 237 -9.80 19.43 -19.84
N GLN A 238 -10.08 20.03 -20.97
CA GLN A 238 -9.09 20.63 -21.86
C GLN A 238 -8.80 22.05 -21.37
N LEU A 239 -7.56 22.30 -20.97
CA LEU A 239 -7.14 23.62 -20.48
C LEU A 239 -6.99 24.59 -21.65
N ASN A 240 -7.50 25.81 -21.50
CA ASN A 240 -7.27 26.87 -22.46
C ASN A 240 -5.76 27.19 -22.52
N PRO A 241 -5.23 27.59 -23.68
CA PRO A 241 -3.83 28.00 -23.77
C PRO A 241 -3.47 29.04 -22.71
N PHE A 242 -2.27 28.90 -22.12
CA PHE A 242 -1.79 29.90 -21.15
C PHE A 242 -1.64 31.26 -21.85
N PRO A 243 -2.16 32.35 -21.28
CA PRO A 243 -1.95 33.69 -21.85
C PRO A 243 -0.46 33.99 -21.99
N LYS A 244 -0.05 34.39 -23.19
CA LYS A 244 1.34 34.78 -23.47
C LYS A 244 1.65 36.17 -22.91
#